data_b795d520991848221653b18a004c810c
#
_entry.id   b795d520991848221653b18a004c810c
#
_cell.length_a   1.000
_cell.length_b   1.000
_cell.length_c   1.000
_cell.angle_alpha   90.00
_cell.angle_beta   90.00
_cell.angle_gamma   90.00
#
_symmetry.space_group_name_H-M   'P 1'
#
loop_
_entity.id
_entity.type
_entity.pdbx_description
1 polymer ?
#
loop_
_entity_poly.entity_id
_entity_poly.type
_entity_poly.pdbx_seq_one_letter_code
_entity_poly.pdbx_strand_id
1 'polypeptide(L)'
;MHELGIVFYIIRDVKQAAAEHGVDRVSAVTMNIGEVSTIIPDYLTDCWRWAADKETLLKGCELKVNLIPAVTHCDHCGADYETVRHGKICPHCGSGETWLLRGNEVEIAAIEVPEKPDD
;
A
#
# COMPACT_ATOMS: atom_id res chain seq x y z
N MET A 1 -0.35 -8.11 -11.65
CA MET A 1 -0.21 -6.64 -11.56
C MET A 1 1.25 -6.27 -11.66
N HIS A 2 1.54 -5.13 -12.26
CA HIS A 2 2.91 -4.72 -12.52
C HIS A 2 3.42 -3.82 -11.40
N GLU A 3 4.20 -4.39 -10.49
CA GLU A 3 4.77 -3.68 -9.35
C GLU A 3 5.61 -2.47 -9.76
N LEU A 4 6.33 -2.57 -10.89
CA LEU A 4 7.11 -1.44 -11.39
C LEU A 4 6.22 -0.25 -11.76
N GLY A 5 5.06 -0.49 -12.37
CA GLY A 5 4.09 0.57 -12.67
C GLY A 5 3.56 1.25 -11.41
N ILE A 6 3.30 0.47 -10.38
CA ILE A 6 2.88 1.00 -9.08
C ILE A 6 3.99 1.88 -8.47
N VAL A 7 5.25 1.43 -8.56
CA VAL A 7 6.40 2.20 -8.06
C VAL A 7 6.49 3.55 -8.76
N PHE A 8 6.35 3.60 -10.07
CA PHE A 8 6.38 4.88 -10.80
C PHE A 8 5.22 5.80 -10.38
N TYR A 9 4.06 5.23 -10.13
CA TYR A 9 2.91 5.97 -9.63
C TYR A 9 3.20 6.58 -8.24
N ILE A 10 3.78 5.79 -7.33
CA ILE A 10 4.18 6.24 -5.99
C ILE A 10 5.19 7.37 -6.11
N ILE A 11 6.22 7.20 -6.93
CA ILE A 11 7.27 8.21 -7.12
C ILE A 11 6.66 9.53 -7.61
N ARG A 12 5.77 9.47 -8.58
CA ARG A 12 5.07 10.66 -9.10
C ARG A 12 4.33 11.40 -7.99
N ASP A 13 3.56 10.67 -7.20
CA ASP A 13 2.75 11.28 -6.13
C ASP A 13 3.62 11.84 -5.01
N VAL A 14 4.70 11.14 -4.65
CA VAL A 14 5.64 11.61 -3.63
C VAL A 14 6.37 12.86 -4.10
N LYS A 15 6.79 12.90 -5.36
CA LYS A 15 7.44 14.10 -5.94
C LYS A 15 6.51 15.30 -5.91
N GLN A 16 5.25 15.09 -6.25
CA GLN A 16 4.24 16.16 -6.22
C GLN A 16 4.03 16.68 -4.79
N ALA A 17 3.85 15.79 -3.83
CA ALA A 17 3.65 16.16 -2.44
C ALA A 17 4.88 16.90 -1.87
N ALA A 18 6.08 16.42 -2.20
CA ALA A 18 7.32 17.06 -1.76
C ALA A 18 7.45 18.48 -2.32
N ALA A 19 7.10 18.68 -3.59
CA ALA A 19 7.13 20.00 -4.22
C ALA A 19 6.14 20.96 -3.56
N GLU A 20 4.94 20.48 -3.23
CA GLU A 20 3.92 21.29 -2.58
C GLU A 20 4.32 21.75 -1.18
N HIS A 21 5.14 20.96 -0.48
CA HIS A 21 5.58 21.23 0.88
C HIS A 21 7.01 21.73 0.99
N GLY A 22 7.66 21.99 -0.15
CA GLY A 22 9.04 22.49 -0.15
C GLY A 22 10.07 21.52 0.40
N VAL A 23 9.84 20.23 0.25
CA VAL A 23 10.71 19.16 0.76
C VAL A 23 11.65 18.69 -0.35
N ASP A 24 12.94 18.59 -0.04
CA ASP A 24 13.96 18.18 -1.01
C ASP A 24 14.51 16.76 -0.77
N ARG A 25 14.15 16.12 0.35
CA ARG A 25 14.53 14.75 0.67
C ARG A 25 13.39 14.03 1.38
N VAL A 26 13.17 12.78 1.02
CA VAL A 26 12.22 11.88 1.66
C VAL A 26 12.97 10.67 2.19
N SER A 27 12.80 10.34 3.47
CA SER A 27 13.53 9.24 4.11
C SER A 27 12.79 7.92 4.06
N ALA A 28 11.47 7.93 4.04
CA ALA A 28 10.67 6.71 3.93
C ALA A 28 9.28 7.02 3.37
N VAL A 29 8.73 6.05 2.66
CA VAL A 29 7.33 6.06 2.21
C VAL A 29 6.68 4.79 2.73
N THR A 30 5.53 4.91 3.37
CA THR A 30 4.76 3.77 3.87
C THR A 30 3.55 3.55 2.98
N MET A 31 3.38 2.31 2.50
CA MET A 31 2.26 1.90 1.68
C MET A 31 1.35 0.96 2.45
N ASN A 32 0.05 1.17 2.35
CA ASN A 32 -0.93 0.16 2.74
C ASN A 32 -1.21 -0.72 1.53
N ILE A 33 -0.88 -2.00 1.63
CA ILE A 33 -1.07 -2.98 0.57
C ILE A 33 -2.02 -4.06 1.10
N GLY A 34 -3.16 -4.20 0.42
CA GLY A 34 -4.16 -5.19 0.82
C GLY A 34 -3.75 -6.62 0.49
N GLU A 35 -4.15 -7.54 1.33
CA GLU A 35 -3.85 -8.96 1.20
C GLU A 35 -4.31 -9.54 -0.14
N VAL A 36 -5.43 -9.03 -0.68
CA VAL A 36 -5.98 -9.49 -1.96
C VAL A 36 -5.80 -8.47 -3.08
N SER A 37 -4.88 -7.51 -2.92
CA SER A 37 -4.60 -6.49 -3.94
C SER A 37 -3.88 -7.02 -5.17
N THR A 38 -3.36 -8.23 -5.12
CA THR A 38 -2.48 -8.88 -6.11
C THR A 38 -1.07 -8.30 -6.20
N ILE A 39 -0.75 -7.29 -5.39
CA ILE A 39 0.61 -6.76 -5.28
C ILE A 39 1.43 -7.68 -4.37
N ILE A 40 2.61 -8.06 -4.84
CA ILE A 40 3.54 -8.88 -4.05
C ILE A 40 4.55 -7.93 -3.39
N PRO A 41 4.53 -7.80 -2.05
CA PRO A 41 5.35 -6.79 -1.36
C PRO A 41 6.85 -6.88 -1.67
N ASP A 42 7.41 -8.08 -1.74
CA ASP A 42 8.84 -8.25 -2.03
C ASP A 42 9.20 -7.74 -3.43
N TYR A 43 8.35 -7.97 -4.41
CA TYR A 43 8.56 -7.46 -5.77
C TYR A 43 8.43 -5.94 -5.80
N LEU A 44 7.47 -5.41 -5.04
CA LEU A 44 7.28 -3.97 -4.94
C LEU A 44 8.53 -3.29 -4.36
N THR A 45 9.09 -3.81 -3.27
CA THR A 45 10.28 -3.25 -2.66
C THR A 45 11.52 -3.39 -3.54
N ASP A 46 11.65 -4.47 -4.28
CA ASP A 46 12.75 -4.64 -5.24
C ASP A 46 12.66 -3.61 -6.37
N CYS A 47 11.49 -3.41 -6.93
CA CYS A 47 11.26 -2.39 -7.95
C CYS A 47 11.53 -0.99 -7.41
N TRP A 48 11.13 -0.74 -6.17
CA TRP A 48 11.36 0.54 -5.50
C TRP A 48 12.84 0.86 -5.38
N ARG A 49 13.66 -0.10 -4.92
CA ARG A 49 15.11 0.11 -4.79
C ARG A 49 15.74 0.53 -6.10
N TRP A 50 15.33 -0.13 -7.19
CA TRP A 50 15.86 0.18 -8.51
C TRP A 50 15.41 1.56 -8.99
N ALA A 51 14.14 1.88 -8.88
CA ALA A 51 13.58 3.13 -9.42
C ALA A 51 13.89 4.34 -8.55
N ALA A 52 13.80 4.22 -7.23
CA ALA A 52 14.02 5.32 -6.30
C ALA A 52 15.47 5.79 -6.31
N ASP A 53 16.40 4.88 -6.51
CA ASP A 53 17.85 5.23 -6.56
C ASP A 53 18.19 6.22 -7.68
N LYS A 54 17.35 6.31 -8.70
CA LYS A 54 17.53 7.23 -9.82
C LYS A 54 17.01 8.65 -9.53
N GLU A 55 16.30 8.82 -8.42
CA GLU A 55 15.69 10.08 -8.04
C GLU A 55 16.44 10.71 -6.87
N THR A 56 16.92 11.94 -7.05
CA THR A 56 17.66 12.65 -5.99
C THR A 56 16.85 12.78 -4.70
N LEU A 57 15.56 13.09 -4.83
CA LEU A 57 14.62 13.21 -3.71
C LEU A 57 14.54 11.93 -2.87
N LEU A 58 14.69 10.78 -3.53
CA LEU A 58 14.42 9.46 -2.94
C LEU A 58 15.68 8.63 -2.70
N LYS A 59 16.86 9.22 -2.74
CA LYS A 59 18.10 8.48 -2.46
C LYS A 59 18.11 8.01 -1.01
N GLY A 60 18.28 6.71 -0.84
CA GLY A 60 18.23 6.07 0.48
C GLY A 60 16.84 5.97 1.09
N CYS A 61 15.81 6.35 0.35
CA CYS A 61 14.44 6.29 0.83
C CYS A 61 13.97 4.83 0.95
N GLU A 62 13.47 4.48 2.13
CA GLU A 62 12.92 3.16 2.39
C GLU A 62 11.45 3.10 2.00
N LEU A 63 11.03 1.99 1.38
CA LEU A 63 9.62 1.69 1.19
C LEU A 63 9.18 0.71 2.28
N LYS A 64 8.28 1.17 3.13
CA LYS A 64 7.69 0.35 4.19
C LYS A 64 6.32 -0.13 3.72
N VAL A 65 6.00 -1.39 4.00
CA VAL A 65 4.72 -1.96 3.60
C VAL A 65 3.95 -2.40 4.83
N ASN A 66 2.73 -1.88 4.98
CA ASN A 66 1.74 -2.39 5.92
C ASN A 66 0.80 -3.32 5.15
N LEU A 67 0.80 -4.59 5.48
CA LEU A 67 -0.11 -5.54 4.87
C LEU A 67 -1.47 -5.45 5.56
N ILE A 68 -2.52 -5.15 4.79
CA ILE A 68 -3.87 -5.01 5.31
C ILE A 68 -4.61 -6.34 5.10
N PRO A 69 -4.99 -7.05 6.18
CA PRO A 69 -5.73 -8.30 6.05
C PRO A 69 -7.07 -8.08 5.35
N ALA A 70 -7.45 -9.00 4.49
CA ALA A 70 -8.71 -8.93 3.76
C ALA A 70 -9.85 -9.44 4.64
N VAL A 71 -10.92 -8.65 4.70
CA VAL A 71 -12.14 -8.97 5.45
C VAL A 71 -13.34 -8.77 4.53
N THR A 72 -14.25 -9.73 4.51
CA THR A 72 -15.48 -9.68 3.73
C THR A 72 -16.68 -9.56 4.68
N HIS A 73 -17.64 -8.76 4.27
CA HIS A 73 -18.90 -8.56 5.02
C HIS A 73 -20.04 -9.32 4.33
N CYS A 74 -20.85 -10.01 5.12
CA CYS A 74 -22.06 -10.67 4.63
C CYS A 74 -23.29 -9.79 4.90
N ASP A 75 -23.96 -9.38 3.85
CA ASP A 75 -25.19 -8.59 3.97
C ASP A 75 -26.38 -9.42 4.46
N HIS A 76 -26.31 -10.74 4.32
CA HIS A 76 -27.42 -11.62 4.72
C HIS A 76 -27.48 -11.81 6.24
N CYS A 77 -26.35 -12.13 6.89
CA CYS A 77 -26.31 -12.37 8.33
C CYS A 77 -25.57 -11.29 9.12
N GLY A 78 -24.94 -10.33 8.44
CA GLY A 78 -24.22 -9.23 9.09
C GLY A 78 -22.83 -9.58 9.63
N ALA A 79 -22.34 -10.78 9.40
CA ALA A 79 -21.03 -11.21 9.90
C ALA A 79 -19.89 -10.71 9.02
N ASP A 80 -18.75 -10.43 9.64
CA ASP A 80 -17.48 -10.20 8.96
C ASP A 80 -16.61 -11.43 9.11
N TYR A 81 -15.84 -11.75 8.05
CA TYR A 81 -14.99 -12.94 8.07
C TYR A 81 -13.74 -12.76 7.22
N GLU A 82 -12.74 -13.60 7.45
CA GLU A 82 -11.46 -13.59 6.72
C GLU A 82 -11.67 -14.05 5.26
N THR A 83 -11.39 -13.13 4.32
CA THR A 83 -11.63 -13.35 2.89
C THR A 83 -10.81 -14.51 2.31
N VAL A 84 -9.51 -14.52 2.61
CA VAL A 84 -8.59 -15.51 2.02
C VAL A 84 -8.97 -16.93 2.45
N ARG A 85 -9.45 -17.08 3.68
CA ARG A 85 -9.82 -18.38 4.22
C ARG A 85 -11.13 -18.91 3.65
N HIS A 86 -12.11 -18.03 3.36
CA HIS A 86 -13.49 -18.44 3.07
C HIS A 86 -14.02 -17.96 1.71
N GLY A 87 -13.34 -17.00 1.08
CA GLY A 87 -13.77 -16.49 -0.22
C GLY A 87 -15.06 -15.68 -0.15
N LYS A 88 -15.93 -15.85 -1.16
CA LYS A 88 -17.14 -15.07 -1.30
C LYS A 88 -18.38 -15.67 -0.64
N ILE A 89 -18.27 -16.87 -0.11
CA ILE A 89 -19.40 -17.57 0.53
C ILE A 89 -19.23 -17.45 2.04
N CYS A 90 -20.24 -16.88 2.69
CA CYS A 90 -20.21 -16.67 4.14
C CYS A 90 -20.11 -18.00 4.88
N PRO A 91 -19.10 -18.19 5.77
CA PRO A 91 -18.97 -19.43 6.53
C PRO A 91 -20.02 -19.58 7.62
N HIS A 92 -20.73 -18.49 7.97
CA HIS A 92 -21.74 -18.51 9.03
C HIS A 92 -23.13 -18.87 8.52
N CYS A 93 -23.50 -18.38 7.31
CA CYS A 93 -24.86 -18.60 6.79
C CYS A 93 -24.90 -19.19 5.38
N GLY A 94 -23.76 -19.35 4.71
CA GLY A 94 -23.69 -19.91 3.36
C GLY A 94 -24.15 -18.99 2.22
N SER A 95 -24.45 -17.73 2.51
CA SER A 95 -24.89 -16.77 1.51
C SER A 95 -23.75 -16.29 0.63
N GLY A 96 -24.04 -16.01 -0.65
CA GLY A 96 -23.12 -15.32 -1.55
C GLY A 96 -23.34 -13.82 -1.60
N GLU A 97 -24.24 -13.27 -0.79
CA GLU A 97 -24.51 -11.83 -0.71
C GLU A 97 -23.44 -11.13 0.13
N THR A 98 -22.21 -11.11 -0.37
CA THR A 98 -21.03 -10.66 0.35
C THR A 98 -20.26 -9.65 -0.47
N TRP A 99 -19.49 -8.80 0.21
CA TRP A 99 -18.62 -7.85 -0.46
C TRP A 99 -17.35 -7.61 0.39
N LEU A 100 -16.27 -7.27 -0.30
CA LEU A 100 -14.98 -7.04 0.34
C LEU A 100 -15.01 -5.73 1.12
N LEU A 101 -14.79 -5.80 2.42
CA LEU A 101 -14.78 -4.65 3.31
C LEU A 101 -13.44 -3.92 3.25
N ARG A 102 -12.35 -4.67 3.25
CA ARG A 102 -10.98 -4.17 3.14
C ARG A 102 -10.05 -5.29 2.68
N GLY A 103 -8.83 -4.92 2.27
CA GLY A 103 -7.83 -5.88 1.84
C GLY A 103 -7.38 -5.73 0.40
N ASN A 104 -7.92 -4.75 -0.35
CA ASN A 104 -7.49 -4.47 -1.72
C ASN A 104 -6.79 -3.11 -1.87
N GLU A 105 -6.34 -2.54 -0.76
CA GLU A 105 -5.69 -1.24 -0.77
C GLU A 105 -4.36 -1.28 -1.53
N VAL A 106 -4.09 -0.21 -2.27
CA VAL A 106 -2.78 0.15 -2.81
C VAL A 106 -2.69 1.66 -2.63
N GLU A 107 -2.22 2.11 -1.48
CA GLU A 107 -2.27 3.53 -1.14
C GLU A 107 -1.06 3.96 -0.31
N ILE A 108 -0.68 5.23 -0.47
CA ILE A 108 0.36 5.84 0.36
C ILE A 108 -0.26 6.20 1.71
N ALA A 109 0.28 5.61 2.77
CA ALA A 109 -0.19 5.87 4.14
C ALA A 109 0.57 7.01 4.80
N ALA A 110 1.88 7.13 4.52
CA ALA A 110 2.72 8.14 5.14
C ALA A 110 3.96 8.41 4.31
N ILE A 111 4.45 9.65 4.39
CA ILE A 111 5.72 10.08 3.81
C ILE A 111 6.54 10.68 4.94
N GLU A 112 7.73 10.12 5.21
CA GLU A 112 8.61 10.60 6.24
C GLU A 112 9.75 11.41 5.63
N VAL A 113 10.05 12.55 6.25
CA VAL A 113 11.16 13.41 5.83
C VAL A 113 12.27 13.34 6.87
N PRO A 114 13.56 13.48 6.46
CA PRO A 114 14.65 13.49 7.42
C PRO A 114 14.55 14.70 8.35
N GLU A 115 14.98 14.53 9.60
CA GLU A 115 15.09 15.66 10.50
C GLU A 115 16.16 16.62 9.96
N LYS A 116 15.84 17.91 9.97
CA LYS A 116 16.82 18.92 9.63
C LYS A 116 17.76 19.08 10.82
N PRO A 117 19.08 19.08 10.60
CA PRO A 117 19.98 19.36 11.70
C PRO A 117 19.72 20.76 12.24
N ASP A 118 19.75 20.90 13.57
CA ASP A 118 19.65 22.20 14.20
C ASP A 118 20.92 23.00 13.88
N ASP A 119 20.73 24.16 13.34
CA ASP A 119 21.82 25.08 13.02
C ASP A 119 22.29 25.83 14.28
#